data_205c284518410395101a239b6bc69906
#
_entry.id   205c284518410395101a239b6bc69906
#
_cell.length_a   1.000
_cell.length_b   1.000
_cell.length_c   1.000
_cell.angle_alpha   90.00
_cell.angle_beta   90.00
_cell.angle_gamma   90.00
#
_symmetry.space_group_name_H-M   'P 1'
#
loop_
_entity.id
_entity.type
_entity.pdbx_description
1 polymer ?
#
loop_
_entity_poly.entity_id
_entity_poly.type
_entity_poly.pdbx_seq_one_letter_code
_entity_poly.pdbx_strand_id
1 'polypeptide(L)'
;INESNAGSEETKKTRESEYAGYLYPSVFRSLPIAATIGNHDKDGSDYTAHFNNPNSEDNLGSTGAGCDFYFNNGNVLFISLNSNNRNQTEHREFMKKAIASNPDAAWKVVVFHSDIYGSGQPHADTDATTNRIIFAPLMDEFDIDVCLTGHDHTYSRSYQVQDGNVIDYDLSKGSVNNPEGTLYITTGSGSGSKYYNLLNYTPYYIAERTNACLPSFSTIDFSSGAMTIKTYDYNGNKYADDFTITKTTDAQSADEVIAAADALVNSTDVAYTDESMEALKSALASLKELKASGTTADDPMVSDITTN
;
A
#
# COMPACT_ATOMS: atom_id res chain seq x y z
N ILE A 1 7.04 -5.68 18.64
CA ILE A 1 7.79 -6.49 19.63
C ILE A 1 8.85 -5.59 20.25
N ASN A 2 9.05 -5.68 21.55
CA ASN A 2 9.91 -4.75 22.27
C ASN A 2 11.31 -5.34 22.49
N GLU A 3 12.19 -5.23 21.53
CA GLU A 3 13.59 -5.69 21.63
C GLU A 3 14.54 -4.68 22.31
N SER A 4 14.06 -3.52 22.72
CA SER A 4 14.88 -2.39 23.15
C SER A 4 15.72 -2.64 24.44
N ASN A 5 15.59 -3.79 25.08
CA ASN A 5 16.41 -4.19 26.21
C ASN A 5 17.31 -5.40 25.92
N ALA A 6 17.79 -5.52 24.69
CA ALA A 6 18.69 -6.59 24.27
C ALA A 6 19.98 -6.59 25.09
N GLY A 7 20.21 -7.59 25.89
CA GLY A 7 21.49 -7.73 26.63
C GLY A 7 21.51 -8.72 27.76
N SER A 8 20.38 -9.14 28.30
CA SER A 8 20.36 -10.17 29.33
C SER A 8 19.61 -11.42 28.87
N GLU A 9 19.94 -12.59 29.43
CA GLU A 9 19.21 -13.83 29.16
C GLU A 9 17.73 -13.77 29.59
N GLU A 10 17.40 -12.89 30.54
CA GLU A 10 16.02 -12.67 30.98
C GLU A 10 15.22 -11.88 29.94
N THR A 11 15.82 -10.88 29.32
CA THR A 11 15.17 -10.12 28.22
C THR A 11 15.03 -10.93 26.96
N LYS A 12 15.94 -11.86 26.65
CA LYS A 12 15.76 -12.82 25.55
C LYS A 12 14.52 -13.70 25.74
N LYS A 13 14.28 -14.23 26.93
CA LYS A 13 13.08 -15.02 27.23
C LYS A 13 11.79 -14.21 27.07
N THR A 14 11.82 -12.94 27.42
CA THR A 14 10.68 -12.04 27.25
C THR A 14 10.39 -11.81 25.76
N ARG A 15 11.41 -11.59 24.93
CA ARG A 15 11.27 -11.43 23.50
C ARG A 15 10.68 -12.67 22.82
N GLU A 16 11.18 -13.86 23.15
CA GLU A 16 10.62 -15.11 22.64
C GLU A 16 9.13 -15.26 23.00
N SER A 17 8.73 -14.84 24.21
CA SER A 17 7.34 -14.84 24.63
C SER A 17 6.49 -13.83 23.84
N GLU A 18 7.05 -12.68 23.50
CA GLU A 18 6.41 -11.67 22.66
C GLU A 18 6.21 -12.17 21.21
N TYR A 19 7.22 -12.81 20.62
CA TYR A 19 7.11 -13.44 19.30
C TYR A 19 6.09 -14.60 19.33
N ALA A 20 6.13 -15.42 20.35
CA ALA A 20 5.14 -16.49 20.54
C ALA A 20 3.71 -15.93 20.62
N GLY A 21 3.51 -14.83 21.34
CA GLY A 21 2.24 -14.11 21.42
C GLY A 21 1.80 -13.51 20.09
N TYR A 22 2.73 -12.88 19.35
CA TYR A 22 2.46 -12.31 18.03
C TYR A 22 2.05 -13.40 17.02
N LEU A 23 2.71 -14.54 17.02
CA LEU A 23 2.46 -15.64 16.09
C LEU A 23 1.35 -16.59 16.55
N TYR A 24 0.78 -16.39 17.75
CA TYR A 24 -0.24 -17.25 18.33
C TYR A 24 -1.56 -17.32 17.54
N PRO A 25 -2.09 -16.22 16.95
CA PRO A 25 -3.36 -16.27 16.24
C PRO A 25 -3.37 -17.32 15.12
N SER A 26 -4.42 -18.15 15.11
CA SER A 26 -4.51 -19.27 14.16
C SER A 26 -4.52 -18.84 12.68
N VAL A 27 -4.95 -17.63 12.39
CA VAL A 27 -4.96 -17.04 11.04
C VAL A 27 -3.55 -17.00 10.44
N PHE A 28 -2.52 -16.79 11.22
CA PHE A 28 -1.12 -16.77 10.77
C PHE A 28 -0.56 -18.14 10.37
N ARG A 29 -1.32 -19.20 10.57
CA ARG A 29 -0.97 -20.55 10.08
C ARG A 29 -1.42 -20.79 8.64
N SER A 30 -2.28 -19.93 8.11
CA SER A 30 -2.89 -20.08 6.79
C SER A 30 -2.71 -18.86 5.88
N LEU A 31 -2.30 -17.71 6.43
CA LEU A 31 -2.04 -16.50 5.66
C LEU A 31 -0.55 -16.17 5.69
N PRO A 32 0.04 -15.75 4.57
CA PRO A 32 1.39 -15.18 4.55
C PRO A 32 1.46 -13.92 5.42
N ILE A 33 2.60 -13.70 6.06
CA ILE A 33 2.88 -12.54 6.88
C ILE A 33 4.07 -11.79 6.28
N ALA A 34 3.91 -10.48 6.10
CA ALA A 34 5.00 -9.56 5.79
C ALA A 34 5.14 -8.57 6.95
N ALA A 35 6.00 -8.91 7.90
CA ALA A 35 6.22 -8.10 9.08
C ALA A 35 7.16 -6.93 8.78
N THR A 36 6.85 -5.74 9.29
CA THR A 36 7.68 -4.54 9.15
C THR A 36 8.59 -4.36 10.34
N ILE A 37 9.86 -4.00 10.12
CA ILE A 37 10.83 -3.77 11.19
C ILE A 37 10.53 -2.42 11.86
N GLY A 38 10.19 -2.47 13.15
CA GLY A 38 9.93 -1.29 13.96
C GLY A 38 11.18 -0.77 14.70
N ASN A 39 11.04 0.38 15.35
CA ASN A 39 12.13 0.98 16.12
C ASN A 39 12.49 0.17 17.38
N HIS A 40 11.61 -0.70 17.84
CA HIS A 40 11.88 -1.63 18.95
C HIS A 40 12.52 -2.94 18.50
N ASP A 41 12.62 -3.20 17.20
CA ASP A 41 13.23 -4.39 16.62
C ASP A 41 14.64 -4.17 16.08
N LYS A 42 15.06 -2.91 15.89
CA LYS A 42 16.21 -2.48 15.06
C LYS A 42 17.58 -2.98 15.53
N ASP A 43 17.75 -3.25 16.82
CA ASP A 43 19.04 -3.50 17.44
C ASP A 43 19.34 -5.00 17.64
N GLY A 44 18.38 -5.88 17.33
CA GLY A 44 18.49 -7.32 17.53
C GLY A 44 18.44 -8.11 16.24
N SER A 45 18.92 -9.35 16.29
CA SER A 45 18.77 -10.36 15.22
C SER A 45 17.53 -11.24 15.38
N ASP A 46 16.72 -10.97 16.41
CA ASP A 46 15.57 -11.83 16.74
C ASP A 46 14.50 -11.72 15.63
N TYR A 47 14.35 -10.56 14.99
CA TYR A 47 13.46 -10.40 13.85
C TYR A 47 13.82 -11.36 12.71
N THR A 48 15.08 -11.40 12.28
CA THR A 48 15.54 -12.31 11.20
C THR A 48 15.53 -13.79 11.60
N ALA A 49 15.50 -14.10 12.90
CA ALA A 49 15.30 -15.46 13.37
C ALA A 49 13.84 -15.94 13.22
N HIS A 50 12.88 -15.01 13.16
CA HIS A 50 11.45 -15.32 13.07
C HIS A 50 10.84 -15.07 11.68
N PHE A 51 11.44 -14.18 10.88
CA PHE A 51 10.94 -13.83 9.56
C PHE A 51 12.00 -14.02 8.49
N ASN A 52 11.63 -14.73 7.42
CA ASN A 52 12.45 -14.93 6.24
C ASN A 52 11.87 -14.10 5.08
N ASN A 53 12.32 -12.86 4.95
CA ASN A 53 11.82 -11.93 3.95
C ASN A 53 12.37 -12.26 2.55
N PRO A 54 11.51 -12.23 1.52
CA PRO A 54 11.95 -12.46 0.14
C PRO A 54 12.71 -11.23 -0.42
N ASN A 55 13.53 -11.46 -1.46
CA ASN A 55 14.18 -10.41 -2.25
C ASN A 55 14.97 -9.40 -1.39
N SER A 56 15.70 -9.91 -0.41
CA SER A 56 16.48 -9.14 0.57
C SER A 56 18.00 -9.38 0.47
N GLU A 57 18.45 -10.02 -0.58
CA GLU A 57 19.81 -10.53 -0.75
C GLU A 57 20.86 -9.42 -0.85
N ASP A 58 20.47 -8.23 -1.35
CA ASP A 58 21.37 -7.08 -1.47
C ASP A 58 21.68 -6.40 -0.15
N ASN A 59 20.93 -6.73 0.90
CA ASN A 59 21.07 -6.18 2.24
C ASN A 59 21.04 -4.64 2.31
N LEU A 60 20.32 -4.00 1.38
CA LEU A 60 20.13 -2.54 1.36
C LEU A 60 19.13 -2.11 2.44
N GLY A 61 19.30 -0.91 2.97
CA GLY A 61 18.47 -0.40 4.08
C GLY A 61 18.64 -1.17 5.39
N SER A 62 19.79 -1.84 5.60
CA SER A 62 19.96 -2.79 6.69
C SER A 62 20.20 -2.15 8.06
N THR A 63 19.76 -2.87 9.09
CA THR A 63 20.13 -2.69 10.51
C THR A 63 20.42 -4.07 11.12
N GLY A 64 20.63 -4.15 12.42
CA GLY A 64 20.79 -5.43 13.11
C GLY A 64 19.60 -6.37 12.95
N ALA A 65 18.41 -5.82 12.74
CA ALA A 65 17.17 -6.58 12.58
C ALA A 65 16.87 -7.05 11.14
N GLY A 66 17.63 -6.62 10.14
CA GLY A 66 17.39 -6.96 8.74
C GLY A 66 17.37 -5.74 7.83
N CYS A 67 16.89 -5.92 6.62
CA CYS A 67 16.98 -4.94 5.53
C CYS A 67 15.64 -4.77 4.81
N ASP A 68 15.65 -3.96 3.76
CA ASP A 68 14.52 -3.78 2.85
C ASP A 68 14.19 -5.10 2.13
N PHE A 69 12.91 -5.28 1.81
CA PHE A 69 12.44 -6.42 1.02
C PHE A 69 11.21 -6.06 0.19
N TYR A 70 10.89 -6.86 -0.83
CA TYR A 70 9.67 -6.67 -1.61
C TYR A 70 9.03 -8.02 -1.96
N PHE A 71 7.75 -7.98 -2.26
CA PHE A 71 6.99 -9.13 -2.77
C PHE A 71 5.80 -8.64 -3.60
N ASN A 72 5.25 -9.56 -4.41
CA ASN A 72 4.04 -9.31 -5.18
C ASN A 72 2.87 -10.11 -4.62
N ASN A 73 1.69 -9.51 -4.68
CA ASN A 73 0.43 -10.22 -4.51
C ASN A 73 -0.49 -9.82 -5.67
N GLY A 74 -0.68 -10.73 -6.63
CA GLY A 74 -1.32 -10.40 -7.89
C GLY A 74 -0.57 -9.31 -8.66
N ASN A 75 -1.25 -8.25 -9.06
CA ASN A 75 -0.69 -7.10 -9.76
C ASN A 75 -0.22 -5.96 -8.84
N VAL A 76 -0.06 -6.24 -7.56
CA VAL A 76 0.41 -5.27 -6.54
C VAL A 76 1.85 -5.58 -6.15
N LEU A 77 2.72 -4.61 -6.29
CA LEU A 77 4.08 -4.64 -5.74
C LEU A 77 4.09 -4.01 -4.35
N PHE A 78 4.45 -4.80 -3.34
CA PHE A 78 4.70 -4.33 -1.99
C PHE A 78 6.19 -4.19 -1.75
N ILE A 79 6.62 -3.00 -1.32
CA ILE A 79 8.00 -2.67 -0.96
C ILE A 79 8.04 -2.33 0.53
N SER A 80 8.71 -3.16 1.33
CA SER A 80 8.89 -2.90 2.76
C SER A 80 10.27 -2.31 3.00
N LEU A 81 10.30 -1.07 3.52
CA LEU A 81 11.54 -0.39 3.86
C LEU A 81 11.80 -0.47 5.37
N ASN A 82 13.05 -0.65 5.73
CA ASN A 82 13.49 -0.57 7.12
C ASN A 82 13.80 0.89 7.49
N SER A 83 12.78 1.62 7.94
CA SER A 83 12.88 3.03 8.27
C SER A 83 13.82 3.38 9.45
N ASN A 84 14.40 2.38 10.12
CA ASN A 84 15.47 2.61 11.11
C ASN A 84 16.82 2.89 10.45
N ASN A 85 17.04 2.41 9.24
CA ASN A 85 18.14 2.89 8.40
C ASN A 85 17.69 4.20 7.73
N ARG A 86 18.52 5.21 7.78
CA ARG A 86 18.22 6.55 7.22
C ARG A 86 19.08 6.88 5.99
N ASN A 87 19.70 5.88 5.38
CA ASN A 87 20.44 6.03 4.14
C ASN A 87 19.50 6.05 2.93
N GLN A 88 19.04 7.25 2.57
CA GLN A 88 18.13 7.45 1.45
C GLN A 88 18.65 6.83 0.14
N THR A 89 19.97 6.81 -0.06
CA THR A 89 20.58 6.26 -1.28
C THR A 89 20.38 4.75 -1.37
N GLU A 90 20.53 4.01 -0.26
CA GLU A 90 20.28 2.56 -0.24
C GLU A 90 18.81 2.25 -0.53
N HIS A 91 17.88 2.93 0.11
CA HIS A 91 16.45 2.76 -0.14
C HIS A 91 16.08 3.08 -1.60
N ARG A 92 16.63 4.16 -2.17
CA ARG A 92 16.43 4.51 -3.58
C ARG A 92 16.92 3.41 -4.52
N GLU A 93 18.10 2.88 -4.28
CA GLU A 93 18.67 1.78 -5.07
C GLU A 93 17.80 0.53 -4.99
N PHE A 94 17.34 0.20 -3.78
CA PHE A 94 16.45 -0.93 -3.55
C PHE A 94 15.11 -0.78 -4.28
N MET A 95 14.43 0.37 -4.10
CA MET A 95 13.14 0.66 -4.75
C MET A 95 13.26 0.62 -6.28
N LYS A 96 14.32 1.22 -6.82
CA LYS A 96 14.58 1.19 -8.27
C LYS A 96 14.69 -0.25 -8.80
N LYS A 97 15.39 -1.12 -8.07
CA LYS A 97 15.54 -2.53 -8.44
C LYS A 97 14.22 -3.29 -8.31
N ALA A 98 13.49 -3.10 -7.22
CA ALA A 98 12.20 -3.75 -6.99
C ALA A 98 11.19 -3.41 -8.10
N ILE A 99 11.07 -2.13 -8.46
CA ILE A 99 10.16 -1.65 -9.51
C ILE A 99 10.59 -2.15 -10.89
N ALA A 100 11.90 -2.07 -11.21
CA ALA A 100 12.41 -2.57 -12.48
C ALA A 100 12.21 -4.08 -12.68
N SER A 101 12.17 -4.84 -11.59
CA SER A 101 11.89 -6.29 -11.61
C SER A 101 10.40 -6.62 -11.72
N ASN A 102 9.52 -5.61 -11.61
CA ASN A 102 8.06 -5.78 -11.59
C ASN A 102 7.36 -4.74 -12.48
N PRO A 103 7.68 -4.69 -13.79
CA PRO A 103 7.20 -3.64 -14.69
C PRO A 103 5.67 -3.68 -14.90
N ASP A 104 5.05 -4.84 -14.67
CA ASP A 104 3.60 -5.05 -14.88
C ASP A 104 2.77 -4.79 -13.60
N ALA A 105 3.39 -4.31 -12.53
CA ALA A 105 2.67 -3.99 -11.31
C ALA A 105 1.75 -2.78 -11.52
N ALA A 106 0.44 -2.99 -11.42
CA ALA A 106 -0.55 -1.92 -11.53
C ALA A 106 -0.56 -1.00 -10.31
N TRP A 107 -0.19 -1.54 -9.15
CA TRP A 107 -0.16 -0.83 -7.88
C TRP A 107 1.20 -0.96 -7.21
N LYS A 108 1.70 0.15 -6.70
CA LYS A 108 2.95 0.23 -5.92
C LYS A 108 2.62 0.67 -4.49
N VAL A 109 2.79 -0.21 -3.54
CA VAL A 109 2.53 0.03 -2.12
C VAL A 109 3.84 -0.04 -1.35
N VAL A 110 4.19 1.04 -0.66
CA VAL A 110 5.33 1.06 0.25
C VAL A 110 4.84 0.90 1.68
N VAL A 111 5.57 0.10 2.47
CA VAL A 111 5.26 -0.14 3.88
C VAL A 111 6.52 0.08 4.71
N PHE A 112 6.44 0.86 5.76
CA PHE A 112 7.49 0.97 6.77
C PHE A 112 6.93 1.42 8.13
N HIS A 113 7.72 1.24 9.19
CA HIS A 113 7.23 1.48 10.53
C HIS A 113 7.04 2.95 10.88
N SER A 114 8.02 3.80 10.59
CA SER A 114 8.04 5.18 11.07
C SER A 114 6.95 6.02 10.39
N ASP A 115 6.27 6.84 11.17
CA ASP A 115 5.32 7.81 10.62
C ASP A 115 6.03 8.91 9.82
N ILE A 116 5.37 9.43 8.77
CA ILE A 116 5.82 10.59 8.00
C ILE A 116 4.72 11.65 7.77
N TYR A 117 3.45 11.27 7.73
CA TYR A 117 2.30 12.16 7.59
C TYR A 117 1.18 11.79 8.58
N GLY A 118 1.54 11.47 9.81
CA GLY A 118 0.59 11.13 10.86
C GLY A 118 0.06 12.34 11.64
N SER A 119 -0.59 12.05 12.76
CA SER A 119 -1.31 13.06 13.54
C SER A 119 -1.25 12.85 15.04
N GLY A 120 -0.46 11.92 15.54
CA GLY A 120 -0.36 11.60 16.96
C GLY A 120 0.82 12.25 17.66
N GLN A 121 0.64 12.52 18.96
CA GLN A 121 1.71 13.00 19.83
C GLN A 121 2.53 11.82 20.36
N PRO A 122 3.85 11.94 20.52
CA PRO A 122 4.70 13.10 20.21
C PRO A 122 5.36 13.03 18.82
N HIS A 123 5.09 11.97 18.02
CA HIS A 123 5.91 11.60 16.87
C HIS A 123 5.66 12.48 15.63
N ALA A 124 4.41 12.87 15.38
CA ALA A 124 4.05 13.62 14.19
C ALA A 124 4.77 14.99 14.05
N ASP A 125 5.16 15.61 15.15
CA ASP A 125 5.86 16.91 15.16
C ASP A 125 7.39 16.81 15.11
N THR A 126 7.95 15.67 15.53
CA THR A 126 9.40 15.50 15.68
C THR A 126 9.98 14.49 14.71
N ASP A 127 9.69 13.24 14.93
CA ASP A 127 10.27 12.12 14.16
C ASP A 127 9.78 12.14 12.72
N ALA A 128 8.48 12.40 12.51
CA ALA A 128 7.86 12.45 11.21
C ALA A 128 8.48 13.51 10.30
N THR A 129 8.90 14.67 10.83
CA THR A 129 9.55 15.71 10.01
C THR A 129 10.88 15.22 9.43
N THR A 130 11.70 14.54 10.22
CA THR A 130 12.98 13.98 9.73
C THR A 130 12.73 12.84 8.75
N ASN A 131 11.78 11.96 9.05
CA ASN A 131 11.44 10.82 8.18
C ASN A 131 10.86 11.31 6.85
N ARG A 132 10.07 12.38 6.86
CA ARG A 132 9.51 13.01 5.66
C ARG A 132 10.60 13.50 4.71
N ILE A 133 11.66 14.14 5.22
CA ILE A 133 12.80 14.58 4.39
C ILE A 133 13.49 13.40 3.70
N ILE A 134 13.54 12.23 4.35
CA ILE A 134 14.23 11.06 3.81
C ILE A 134 13.33 10.28 2.85
N PHE A 135 12.09 9.99 3.24
CA PHE A 135 11.25 9.02 2.56
C PHE A 135 10.26 9.63 1.57
N ALA A 136 9.67 10.82 1.85
CA ALA A 136 8.68 11.39 0.94
C ALA A 136 9.23 11.64 -0.48
N PRO A 137 10.47 12.15 -0.68
CA PRO A 137 11.01 12.29 -2.04
C PRO A 137 11.16 10.97 -2.81
N LEU A 138 11.29 9.84 -2.11
CA LEU A 138 11.32 8.52 -2.77
C LEU A 138 9.93 8.10 -3.23
N MET A 139 8.89 8.45 -2.47
CA MET A 139 7.51 8.17 -2.88
C MET A 139 7.17 8.93 -4.16
N ASP A 140 7.55 10.20 -4.23
CA ASP A 140 7.35 11.05 -5.40
C ASP A 140 8.19 10.58 -6.60
N GLU A 141 9.48 10.26 -6.40
CA GLU A 141 10.41 9.80 -7.46
C GLU A 141 9.94 8.52 -8.15
N PHE A 142 9.35 7.61 -7.38
CA PHE A 142 8.92 6.30 -7.88
C PHE A 142 7.41 6.19 -8.13
N ASP A 143 6.69 7.29 -8.01
CA ASP A 143 5.25 7.34 -8.23
C ASP A 143 4.52 6.24 -7.43
N ILE A 144 4.67 6.29 -6.10
CA ILE A 144 4.07 5.33 -5.18
C ILE A 144 2.60 5.69 -4.92
N ASP A 145 1.72 4.73 -5.08
CA ASP A 145 0.28 4.96 -4.90
C ASP A 145 -0.09 5.15 -3.43
N VAL A 146 0.44 4.28 -2.57
CA VAL A 146 0.12 4.26 -1.13
C VAL A 146 1.35 3.98 -0.30
N CYS A 147 1.52 4.74 0.76
CA CYS A 147 2.50 4.50 1.81
C CYS A 147 1.78 4.18 3.13
N LEU A 148 1.99 2.97 3.64
CA LEU A 148 1.44 2.49 4.90
C LEU A 148 2.48 2.63 6.01
N THR A 149 2.11 3.28 7.09
CA THR A 149 3.00 3.55 8.23
C THR A 149 2.35 3.16 9.56
N GLY A 150 3.12 3.16 10.62
CA GLY A 150 2.70 2.88 11.97
C GLY A 150 3.31 3.88 12.96
N HIS A 151 3.84 3.39 14.08
CA HIS A 151 4.58 4.13 15.11
C HIS A 151 3.74 5.12 15.91
N ASP A 152 2.84 5.84 15.27
CA ASP A 152 2.12 6.98 15.85
C ASP A 152 0.92 6.59 16.74
N HIS A 153 0.54 5.31 16.75
CA HIS A 153 -0.55 4.73 17.56
C HIS A 153 -1.88 5.49 17.48
N THR A 154 -2.09 6.25 16.41
CA THR A 154 -3.34 6.87 16.01
C THR A 154 -3.65 6.50 14.56
N TYR A 155 -4.90 6.56 14.16
CA TYR A 155 -5.25 6.45 12.76
C TYR A 155 -5.21 7.83 12.09
N SER A 156 -4.56 7.91 10.95
CA SER A 156 -4.67 9.07 10.07
C SER A 156 -4.54 8.67 8.60
N ARG A 157 -5.28 9.36 7.75
CA ARG A 157 -5.21 9.29 6.31
C ARG A 157 -4.95 10.70 5.77
N SER A 158 -3.94 10.85 4.95
CA SER A 158 -3.65 12.12 4.27
C SER A 158 -4.61 12.35 3.09
N TYR A 159 -4.62 13.57 2.56
CA TYR A 159 -4.88 13.79 1.14
C TYR A 159 -3.78 13.12 0.32
N GLN A 160 -3.90 13.12 -1.01
CA GLN A 160 -2.75 12.82 -1.87
C GLN A 160 -1.71 13.93 -1.67
N VAL A 161 -0.44 13.53 -1.55
CA VAL A 161 0.66 14.48 -1.33
C VAL A 161 1.73 14.25 -2.39
N GLN A 162 2.15 15.32 -3.07
CA GLN A 162 3.25 15.33 -4.02
C GLN A 162 4.15 16.53 -3.77
N ASP A 163 5.45 16.33 -3.73
CA ASP A 163 6.45 17.37 -3.43
C ASP A 163 6.12 18.17 -2.14
N GLY A 164 5.54 17.50 -1.14
CA GLY A 164 5.09 18.11 0.11
C GLY A 164 3.81 18.96 0.01
N ASN A 165 3.20 19.04 -1.16
CA ASN A 165 1.96 19.76 -1.40
C ASN A 165 0.77 18.80 -1.39
N VAL A 166 -0.33 19.26 -0.81
CA VAL A 166 -1.60 18.54 -0.83
C VAL A 166 -2.29 18.75 -2.16
N ILE A 167 -2.75 17.66 -2.74
CA ILE A 167 -3.67 17.67 -3.86
C ILE A 167 -5.08 17.60 -3.28
N ASP A 168 -5.82 18.72 -3.38
CA ASP A 168 -7.16 18.85 -2.82
C ASP A 168 -8.20 18.18 -3.72
N TYR A 169 -9.14 17.49 -3.12
CA TYR A 169 -10.26 16.84 -3.80
C TYR A 169 -11.51 16.78 -2.88
N ASP A 170 -12.65 16.54 -3.48
CA ASP A 170 -13.92 16.45 -2.77
C ASP A 170 -14.00 15.17 -1.91
N LEU A 171 -13.72 15.32 -0.61
CA LEU A 171 -13.78 14.22 0.35
C LEU A 171 -15.17 13.58 0.48
N SER A 172 -16.24 14.28 0.12
CA SER A 172 -17.61 13.76 0.22
C SER A 172 -17.86 12.57 -0.71
N LYS A 173 -17.01 12.40 -1.74
CA LYS A 173 -17.12 11.30 -2.69
C LYS A 173 -16.54 9.99 -2.18
N GLY A 174 -15.69 10.01 -1.14
CA GLY A 174 -15.01 8.83 -0.62
C GLY A 174 -14.06 8.16 -1.63
N SER A 175 -13.80 8.81 -2.76
CA SER A 175 -12.97 8.29 -3.84
C SER A 175 -12.26 9.39 -4.62
N VAL A 176 -11.16 9.02 -5.26
CA VAL A 176 -10.39 9.88 -6.16
C VAL A 176 -9.95 9.05 -7.38
N ASN A 177 -9.97 9.69 -8.56
CA ASN A 177 -9.64 9.02 -9.82
C ASN A 177 -8.32 9.55 -10.38
N ASN A 178 -7.41 8.64 -10.74
CA ASN A 178 -6.07 8.93 -11.27
C ASN A 178 -5.37 10.08 -10.52
N PRO A 179 -5.29 10.02 -9.18
CA PRO A 179 -4.67 11.11 -8.45
C PRO A 179 -3.16 11.14 -8.73
N GLU A 180 -2.61 12.33 -8.78
CA GLU A 180 -1.18 12.54 -8.62
C GLU A 180 -0.79 12.36 -7.16
N GLY A 181 0.49 12.05 -6.90
CA GLY A 181 1.06 11.92 -5.56
C GLY A 181 0.67 10.65 -4.81
N THR A 182 1.12 10.57 -3.60
CA THR A 182 1.02 9.38 -2.73
C THR A 182 -0.04 9.58 -1.63
N LEU A 183 -0.85 8.55 -1.38
CA LEU A 183 -1.71 8.46 -0.21
C LEU A 183 -0.92 7.91 0.98
N TYR A 184 -0.91 8.62 2.11
CA TYR A 184 -0.24 8.17 3.33
C TYR A 184 -1.27 7.76 4.38
N ILE A 185 -1.07 6.57 4.96
CA ILE A 185 -1.95 6.05 6.00
C ILE A 185 -1.12 5.57 7.18
N THR A 186 -1.44 6.09 8.35
CA THR A 186 -0.94 5.59 9.63
C THR A 186 -2.03 4.77 10.30
N THR A 187 -1.75 3.50 10.55
CA THR A 187 -2.79 2.48 10.80
C THR A 187 -3.11 2.25 12.28
N GLY A 188 -2.84 3.16 13.17
CA GLY A 188 -3.21 3.04 14.58
C GLY A 188 -2.55 1.86 15.33
N SER A 189 -3.21 1.35 16.35
CA SER A 189 -2.71 0.26 17.21
C SER A 189 -3.49 -1.04 16.99
N GLY A 190 -2.86 -2.03 16.37
CA GLY A 190 -3.49 -3.34 16.14
C GLY A 190 -3.66 -4.18 17.42
N SER A 191 -2.74 -4.08 18.39
CA SER A 191 -2.83 -4.81 19.66
C SER A 191 -3.60 -4.08 20.76
N GLY A 192 -3.80 -2.77 20.62
CA GLY A 192 -4.37 -1.94 21.68
C GLY A 192 -3.46 -1.73 22.89
N SER A 193 -2.18 -2.08 22.79
CA SER A 193 -1.24 -1.99 23.90
C SER A 193 -0.91 -0.55 24.29
N LYS A 194 -1.04 0.40 23.35
CA LYS A 194 -0.73 1.80 23.56
C LYS A 194 -1.50 2.68 22.56
N TYR A 195 -1.90 3.85 23.02
CA TYR A 195 -2.54 4.89 22.21
C TYR A 195 -1.89 6.23 22.51
N TYR A 196 -1.85 7.10 21.49
CA TYR A 196 -1.38 8.48 21.63
C TYR A 196 -2.54 9.47 21.46
N ASN A 197 -2.40 10.65 22.03
CA ASN A 197 -3.31 11.73 21.77
C ASN A 197 -3.08 12.27 20.36
N LEU A 198 -4.13 12.72 19.72
CA LEU A 198 -4.01 13.50 18.50
C LEU A 198 -3.35 14.86 18.79
N LEU A 199 -2.63 15.40 17.82
CA LEU A 199 -2.19 16.79 17.85
C LEU A 199 -3.38 17.71 18.11
N ASN A 200 -3.18 18.79 18.88
CA ASN A 200 -4.22 19.75 19.22
C ASN A 200 -4.67 20.64 18.04
N TYR A 201 -4.05 20.46 16.89
CA TYR A 201 -4.44 21.06 15.61
C TYR A 201 -4.52 19.95 14.55
N THR A 202 -5.21 20.20 13.45
CA THR A 202 -5.19 19.28 12.30
C THR A 202 -4.11 19.70 11.34
N PRO A 203 -3.08 18.88 11.11
CA PRO A 203 -2.08 19.16 10.10
C PRO A 203 -2.71 19.33 8.72
N TYR A 204 -2.15 20.21 7.89
CA TYR A 204 -2.70 20.58 6.57
C TYR A 204 -2.87 19.39 5.61
N TYR A 205 -2.06 18.37 5.76
CA TYR A 205 -2.08 17.18 4.93
C TYR A 205 -3.10 16.12 5.36
N ILE A 206 -3.76 16.27 6.51
CA ILE A 206 -4.69 15.28 7.04
C ILE A 206 -6.08 15.45 6.44
N ALA A 207 -6.57 14.43 5.75
CA ALA A 207 -7.94 14.31 5.27
C ALA A 207 -8.87 13.70 6.34
N GLU A 208 -8.35 12.70 7.09
CA GLU A 208 -9.11 12.03 8.14
C GLU A 208 -8.17 11.57 9.26
N ARG A 209 -8.63 11.65 10.50
CA ARG A 209 -7.91 11.15 11.67
C ARG A 209 -8.84 10.76 12.79
N THR A 210 -8.46 9.74 13.54
CA THR A 210 -9.18 9.35 14.74
C THR A 210 -8.27 8.67 15.76
N ASN A 211 -8.63 8.78 17.02
CA ASN A 211 -8.07 7.98 18.10
C ASN A 211 -9.21 7.59 19.06
N ALA A 212 -9.95 6.55 18.72
CA ALA A 212 -11.00 6.00 19.56
C ALA A 212 -10.46 5.11 20.70
N CYS A 213 -9.12 4.96 20.80
CA CYS A 213 -8.45 4.08 21.78
C CYS A 213 -8.99 2.63 21.75
N LEU A 214 -9.20 2.12 20.55
CA LEU A 214 -9.60 0.73 20.28
C LEU A 214 -8.57 0.08 19.36
N PRO A 215 -8.28 -1.23 19.54
CA PRO A 215 -7.50 -1.97 18.55
C PRO A 215 -8.18 -1.91 17.20
N SER A 216 -7.40 -1.66 16.15
CA SER A 216 -7.93 -1.48 14.80
C SER A 216 -7.07 -2.21 13.77
N PHE A 217 -7.70 -2.54 12.64
CA PHE A 217 -7.04 -3.12 11.49
C PHE A 217 -7.68 -2.59 10.21
N SER A 218 -6.91 -2.61 9.12
CA SER A 218 -7.42 -2.22 7.81
C SER A 218 -7.37 -3.39 6.84
N THR A 219 -8.34 -3.44 5.94
CA THR A 219 -8.30 -4.27 4.74
C THR A 219 -8.10 -3.38 3.53
N ILE A 220 -7.37 -3.90 2.54
CA ILE A 220 -7.17 -3.22 1.27
C ILE A 220 -7.57 -4.19 0.16
N ASP A 221 -8.65 -3.86 -0.54
CA ASP A 221 -9.13 -4.63 -1.67
C ASP A 221 -8.53 -4.04 -2.95
N PHE A 222 -7.84 -4.85 -3.74
CA PHE A 222 -7.26 -4.45 -5.02
C PHE A 222 -7.99 -5.13 -6.18
N SER A 223 -8.26 -4.36 -7.23
CA SER A 223 -8.61 -4.84 -8.56
C SER A 223 -7.64 -4.26 -9.59
N SER A 224 -7.82 -4.55 -10.87
CA SER A 224 -7.00 -3.96 -11.93
C SER A 224 -7.08 -2.43 -11.95
N GLY A 225 -8.25 -1.85 -11.69
CA GLY A 225 -8.51 -0.42 -11.79
C GLY A 225 -8.91 0.26 -10.49
N ALA A 226 -8.96 -0.42 -9.35
CA ALA A 226 -9.36 0.19 -8.09
C ALA A 226 -8.65 -0.41 -6.89
N MET A 227 -8.41 0.44 -5.89
CA MET A 227 -7.93 0.07 -4.57
C MET A 227 -8.86 0.69 -3.53
N THR A 228 -9.46 -0.12 -2.67
CA THR A 228 -10.36 0.35 -1.61
C THR A 228 -9.81 -0.02 -0.25
N ILE A 229 -9.66 0.97 0.62
CA ILE A 229 -9.19 0.81 2.00
C ILE A 229 -10.39 0.93 2.94
N LYS A 230 -10.50 -0.02 3.87
CA LYS A 230 -11.52 -0.04 4.91
C LYS A 230 -10.86 -0.33 6.25
N THR A 231 -11.20 0.45 7.27
CA THR A 231 -10.61 0.32 8.60
C THR A 231 -11.68 0.01 9.63
N TYR A 232 -11.42 -1.01 10.45
CA TYR A 232 -12.35 -1.56 11.44
C TYR A 232 -11.73 -1.57 12.83
N ASP A 233 -12.57 -1.49 13.86
CA ASP A 233 -12.18 -1.86 15.21
C ASP A 233 -12.12 -3.39 15.38
N TYR A 234 -11.63 -3.86 16.53
CA TYR A 234 -11.53 -5.29 16.84
C TYR A 234 -12.89 -6.01 16.91
N ASN A 235 -14.01 -5.30 16.99
CA ASN A 235 -15.36 -5.86 16.94
C ASN A 235 -15.93 -5.92 15.52
N GLY A 236 -15.20 -5.40 14.53
CA GLY A 236 -15.64 -5.33 13.15
C GLY A 236 -16.52 -4.12 12.83
N ASN A 237 -16.62 -3.16 13.74
CA ASN A 237 -17.30 -1.90 13.44
C ASN A 237 -16.38 -0.98 12.62
N LYS A 238 -16.98 -0.15 11.78
CA LYS A 238 -16.25 0.86 11.00
C LYS A 238 -15.51 1.82 11.96
N TYR A 239 -14.18 1.93 11.76
CA TYR A 239 -13.31 2.78 12.58
C TYR A 239 -12.96 4.10 11.89
N ALA A 240 -12.85 4.09 10.58
CA ALA A 240 -12.58 5.24 9.72
C ALA A 240 -13.39 5.10 8.43
N ASP A 241 -13.51 6.18 7.65
CA ASP A 241 -14.25 6.15 6.39
C ASP A 241 -13.52 5.35 5.31
N ASP A 242 -14.29 4.60 4.54
CA ASP A 242 -13.77 3.87 3.38
C ASP A 242 -13.25 4.88 2.36
N PHE A 243 -12.16 4.53 1.71
CA PHE A 243 -11.56 5.39 0.70
C PHE A 243 -11.10 4.58 -0.50
N THR A 244 -11.43 5.04 -1.69
CA THR A 244 -11.10 4.37 -2.95
C THR A 244 -10.22 5.25 -3.83
N ILE A 245 -9.13 4.69 -4.34
CA ILE A 245 -8.39 5.23 -5.48
C ILE A 245 -8.78 4.41 -6.69
N THR A 246 -9.17 5.07 -7.78
CA THR A 246 -9.36 4.41 -9.07
C THR A 246 -8.25 4.83 -10.03
N LYS A 247 -7.71 3.88 -10.75
CA LYS A 247 -6.84 4.09 -11.91
C LYS A 247 -7.64 3.69 -13.13
N THR A 248 -8.20 4.67 -13.79
CA THR A 248 -8.57 4.44 -15.18
C THR A 248 -7.28 4.57 -15.98
N THR A 249 -6.78 3.49 -16.58
CA THR A 249 -5.95 3.65 -17.78
C THR A 249 -6.69 4.68 -18.63
N ASP A 250 -5.99 5.66 -19.25
CA ASP A 250 -6.61 6.54 -20.23
C ASP A 250 -7.49 5.63 -21.09
N ALA A 251 -8.78 5.64 -20.81
CA ALA A 251 -9.66 4.69 -21.42
C ALA A 251 -9.59 5.06 -22.89
N GLN A 252 -8.89 4.23 -23.67
CA GLN A 252 -9.07 4.28 -25.10
C GLN A 252 -10.55 4.39 -25.26
N SER A 253 -11.03 5.48 -25.82
CA SER A 253 -12.48 5.69 -25.89
C SER A 253 -13.08 4.39 -26.42
N ALA A 254 -14.25 4.00 -25.99
CA ALA A 254 -14.86 2.75 -26.47
C ALA A 254 -14.77 2.66 -28.02
N ASP A 255 -14.66 3.81 -28.68
CA ASP A 255 -14.41 3.94 -30.11
C ASP A 255 -13.00 3.50 -30.51
N GLU A 256 -11.97 3.85 -29.78
CA GLU A 256 -10.58 3.46 -30.07
C GLU A 256 -10.37 1.97 -29.81
N VAL A 257 -10.94 1.43 -28.73
CA VAL A 257 -10.89 -0.01 -28.41
C VAL A 257 -11.65 -0.80 -29.48
N ILE A 258 -12.85 -0.37 -29.85
CA ILE A 258 -13.64 -0.98 -30.91
C ILE A 258 -12.86 -0.93 -32.24
N ALA A 259 -12.27 0.20 -32.59
CA ALA A 259 -11.50 0.33 -33.82
C ALA A 259 -10.24 -0.56 -33.84
N ALA A 260 -9.51 -0.66 -32.72
CA ALA A 260 -8.35 -1.54 -32.58
C ALA A 260 -8.76 -3.02 -32.69
N ALA A 261 -9.83 -3.42 -31.98
CA ALA A 261 -10.35 -4.81 -32.02
C ALA A 261 -10.90 -5.16 -33.42
N ASP A 262 -11.62 -4.27 -34.11
CA ASP A 262 -12.05 -4.46 -35.49
C ASP A 262 -10.85 -4.61 -36.45
N ALA A 263 -9.78 -3.85 -36.25
CA ALA A 263 -8.55 -3.98 -37.02
C ALA A 263 -7.90 -5.36 -36.82
N LEU A 264 -7.83 -5.87 -35.58
CA LEU A 264 -7.30 -7.19 -35.27
C LEU A 264 -8.15 -8.33 -35.85
N VAL A 265 -9.47 -8.26 -35.72
CA VAL A 265 -10.42 -9.25 -36.30
C VAL A 265 -10.28 -9.34 -37.82
N ASN A 266 -9.97 -8.24 -38.49
CA ASN A 266 -9.81 -8.15 -39.94
C ASN A 266 -8.35 -8.28 -40.42
N SER A 267 -7.38 -8.44 -39.50
CA SER A 267 -5.97 -8.60 -39.85
C SER A 267 -5.70 -9.99 -40.42
N THR A 268 -4.89 -10.04 -41.48
CA THR A 268 -4.37 -11.29 -42.07
C THR A 268 -2.92 -11.55 -41.68
N ASP A 269 -2.30 -10.64 -40.92
CA ASP A 269 -0.86 -10.63 -40.68
C ASP A 269 -0.41 -11.37 -39.42
N VAL A 270 -1.37 -11.77 -38.57
CA VAL A 270 -1.10 -12.50 -37.31
C VAL A 270 -1.97 -13.74 -37.22
N ALA A 271 -1.38 -14.90 -37.01
CA ALA A 271 -2.11 -16.14 -36.79
C ALA A 271 -2.52 -16.26 -35.31
N TYR A 272 -3.76 -15.94 -35.02
CA TYR A 272 -4.39 -16.26 -33.74
C TYR A 272 -5.03 -17.65 -33.80
N THR A 273 -5.21 -18.30 -32.63
CA THR A 273 -6.01 -19.52 -32.58
C THR A 273 -7.48 -19.20 -32.83
N ASP A 274 -8.22 -20.13 -33.41
CA ASP A 274 -9.68 -19.95 -33.66
C ASP A 274 -10.42 -19.60 -32.35
N GLU A 275 -10.03 -20.19 -31.23
CA GLU A 275 -10.61 -19.94 -29.91
C GLU A 275 -10.36 -18.51 -29.43
N SER A 276 -9.13 -17.99 -29.59
CA SER A 276 -8.78 -16.61 -29.22
C SER A 276 -9.52 -15.59 -30.11
N MET A 277 -9.69 -15.89 -31.39
CA MET A 277 -10.38 -15.05 -32.33
C MET A 277 -11.90 -15.00 -32.07
N GLU A 278 -12.51 -16.11 -31.70
CA GLU A 278 -13.93 -16.16 -31.32
C GLU A 278 -14.20 -15.43 -30.01
N ALA A 279 -13.28 -15.54 -29.01
CA ALA A 279 -13.35 -14.77 -27.77
C ALA A 279 -13.27 -13.24 -28.03
N LEU A 280 -12.34 -12.80 -28.89
CA LEU A 280 -12.20 -11.41 -29.29
C LEU A 280 -13.47 -10.88 -30.00
N LYS A 281 -14.03 -11.63 -30.93
CA LYS A 281 -15.27 -11.24 -31.64
C LYS A 281 -16.46 -11.14 -30.70
N SER A 282 -16.55 -12.05 -29.71
CA SER A 282 -17.64 -12.04 -28.72
C SER A 282 -17.54 -10.80 -27.83
N ALA A 283 -16.33 -10.49 -27.30
CA ALA A 283 -16.07 -9.32 -26.47
C ALA A 283 -16.37 -8.02 -27.25
N LEU A 284 -15.92 -7.94 -28.50
CA LEU A 284 -16.16 -6.80 -29.38
C LEU A 284 -17.67 -6.56 -29.67
N ALA A 285 -18.45 -7.64 -29.85
CA ALA A 285 -19.89 -7.54 -30.03
C ALA A 285 -20.56 -6.98 -28.76
N SER A 286 -20.21 -7.50 -27.60
CA SER A 286 -20.73 -7.02 -26.31
C SER A 286 -20.38 -5.53 -26.05
N LEU A 287 -19.16 -5.10 -26.35
CA LEU A 287 -18.74 -3.70 -26.19
C LEU A 287 -19.52 -2.77 -27.14
N LYS A 288 -19.78 -3.18 -28.39
CA LYS A 288 -20.61 -2.43 -29.34
C LYS A 288 -22.06 -2.30 -28.88
N GLU A 289 -22.63 -3.34 -28.29
CA GLU A 289 -23.98 -3.31 -27.70
C GLU A 289 -24.09 -2.38 -26.52
N LEU A 290 -23.13 -2.45 -25.55
CA LEU A 290 -23.07 -1.56 -24.39
C LEU A 290 -22.96 -0.10 -24.83
N LYS A 291 -22.10 0.20 -25.79
CA LYS A 291 -22.00 1.55 -26.36
C LYS A 291 -23.33 2.02 -26.98
N ALA A 292 -24.00 1.17 -27.75
CA ALA A 292 -25.28 1.48 -28.38
C ALA A 292 -26.42 1.70 -27.37
N SER A 293 -26.32 1.09 -26.16
CA SER A 293 -27.29 1.28 -25.08
C SER A 293 -27.14 2.60 -24.34
N GLY A 294 -26.07 3.42 -24.63
CA GLY A 294 -25.78 4.66 -23.97
C GLY A 294 -25.12 4.50 -22.60
N THR A 295 -24.60 3.30 -22.28
CA THR A 295 -23.82 3.03 -21.08
C THR A 295 -22.51 3.83 -21.14
N THR A 296 -22.20 4.59 -20.09
CA THR A 296 -21.01 5.44 -20.04
C THR A 296 -19.77 4.61 -19.70
N ALA A 297 -18.57 5.12 -20.03
CA ALA A 297 -17.30 4.47 -19.74
C ALA A 297 -17.06 4.23 -18.23
N ASP A 298 -17.79 4.93 -17.37
CA ASP A 298 -17.73 4.78 -15.92
C ASP A 298 -18.54 3.58 -15.37
N ASP A 299 -19.19 2.81 -16.24
CA ASP A 299 -19.89 1.60 -15.83
C ASP A 299 -18.87 0.47 -15.60
N PRO A 300 -18.85 -0.19 -14.41
CA PRO A 300 -17.94 -1.30 -14.12
C PRO A 300 -17.96 -2.44 -15.16
N MET A 301 -19.11 -2.68 -15.81
CA MET A 301 -19.21 -3.69 -16.88
C MET A 301 -18.42 -3.31 -18.14
N VAL A 302 -18.24 -2.02 -18.43
CA VAL A 302 -17.45 -1.56 -19.58
C VAL A 302 -15.97 -1.72 -19.30
N SER A 303 -15.53 -1.43 -18.06
CA SER A 303 -14.15 -1.61 -17.61
C SER A 303 -13.69 -3.07 -17.73
N ASP A 304 -14.53 -4.03 -17.32
CA ASP A 304 -14.18 -5.47 -17.38
C ASP A 304 -14.02 -6.01 -18.80
N ILE A 305 -14.73 -5.43 -19.78
CA ILE A 305 -14.65 -5.87 -21.19
C ILE A 305 -13.44 -5.25 -21.90
N THR A 306 -12.98 -4.06 -21.46
CA THR A 306 -11.85 -3.35 -22.08
C THR A 306 -10.50 -3.81 -21.56
N THR A 307 -10.44 -4.52 -20.42
CA THR A 307 -9.20 -5.00 -19.78
C THR A 307 -8.88 -6.48 -20.06
N ASN A 308 -9.77 -7.24 -20.70
CA ASN A 308 -9.57 -8.63 -21.13
C ASN A 308 -9.30 -8.71 -22.63
#